data_f917e9720f1fad2134add319d03696f1
#
_entry.id   f917e9720f1fad2134add319d03696f1
#
_cell.length_a   1.000
_cell.length_b   1.000
_cell.length_c   1.000
_cell.angle_alpha   90.00
_cell.angle_beta   90.00
_cell.angle_gamma   90.00
#
_symmetry.space_group_name_H-M   'P 1'
#
loop_
_entity.id
_entity.type
_entity.pdbx_description
1 polymer ?
#
loop_
_entity_poly.entity_id
_entity_poly.type
_entity_poly.pdbx_seq_one_letter_code
_entity_poly.pdbx_strand_id
1 'polypeptide(L)'
;MKRVYSFIVAALMSATMFAAETQYLPISVYAADDQEPFPKGAKALIENKLTQLLTRNGIAGIDYNGQFLLTVTTTPLEKDIIPGPPTKISEKMEMNLYIFDAYAKTIFSSTSMTVKGLGETENKCYLNALSRMPVQSPQIAKFVEEGKQKIIEYYDHEGEALIKKAQYLSSMKQYEEAIFYVALIPQQSKHYDAALKAGKDIYQAYIDNQCQVNLAQARAAWAAQQNADGAAAAGEYLTNILPDAKCYGEAMELYKEIKGKVLDDWKFEMKMYQDGIDLESQRIDAMRQIGVAYGNHQPNKEVNIEFLHHARY
;
A
#
# COMPACT_ATOMS: atom_id res chain seq x y z
N MET A 1 58.90 47.42 18.14
CA MET A 1 58.41 46.52 17.11
C MET A 1 57.46 45.54 17.79
N LYS A 2 56.15 45.82 17.76
CA LYS A 2 55.14 44.98 18.32
C LYS A 2 54.35 44.32 17.13
N ARG A 3 54.46 43.01 16.97
CA ARG A 3 53.69 42.23 15.96
C ARG A 3 52.32 41.92 16.53
N VAL A 4 51.28 42.47 15.89
CA VAL A 4 49.91 42.19 16.17
C VAL A 4 49.53 40.96 15.33
N TYR A 5 49.21 39.84 15.96
CA TYR A 5 48.64 38.66 15.31
C TYR A 5 47.13 38.81 15.26
N SER A 6 46.62 39.00 14.03
CA SER A 6 45.19 39.03 13.77
C SER A 6 44.69 37.58 13.65
N PHE A 7 43.90 37.10 14.63
CA PHE A 7 43.21 35.83 14.54
C PHE A 7 41.92 36.02 13.73
N ILE A 8 41.90 35.50 12.50
CA ILE A 8 40.67 35.35 11.72
C ILE A 8 40.03 34.05 12.18
N VAL A 9 38.95 34.17 12.97
CA VAL A 9 38.06 33.04 13.29
C VAL A 9 37.12 32.88 12.12
N ALA A 10 37.39 31.89 11.26
CA ALA A 10 36.43 31.44 10.24
C ALA A 10 35.35 30.59 10.92
N ALA A 11 34.19 31.20 11.14
CA ALA A 11 32.98 30.46 11.54
C ALA A 11 32.50 29.61 10.36
N LEU A 12 32.85 28.34 10.38
CA LEU A 12 32.19 27.31 9.52
C LEU A 12 30.76 27.14 9.99
N MET A 13 29.83 27.84 9.37
CA MET A 13 28.43 27.50 9.40
C MET A 13 28.26 26.20 8.62
N SER A 14 28.30 25.06 9.31
CA SER A 14 27.78 23.80 8.81
C SER A 14 26.26 23.93 8.69
N ALA A 15 25.78 24.32 7.50
CA ALA A 15 24.40 24.14 7.11
C ALA A 15 24.15 22.62 7.06
N THR A 16 23.60 22.09 8.15
CA THR A 16 22.96 20.79 8.11
C THR A 16 21.78 20.93 7.16
N MET A 17 22.00 20.57 5.89
CA MET A 17 20.91 20.26 4.99
C MET A 17 20.19 19.05 5.61
N PHE A 18 19.12 19.31 6.36
CA PHE A 18 18.07 18.34 6.49
C PHE A 18 17.59 18.08 5.06
N ALA A 19 18.04 16.98 4.47
CA ALA A 19 17.34 16.41 3.34
C ALA A 19 15.92 16.17 3.84
N ALA A 20 14.98 17.03 3.46
CA ALA A 20 13.57 16.74 3.61
C ALA A 20 13.41 15.40 2.87
N GLU A 21 13.18 14.33 3.60
CA GLU A 21 12.70 13.09 3.02
C GLU A 21 11.51 13.50 2.19
N THR A 22 11.66 13.46 0.89
CA THR A 22 10.56 13.70 -0.04
C THR A 22 9.56 12.61 0.24
N GLN A 23 8.58 12.92 1.07
CA GLN A 23 7.48 12.03 1.39
C GLN A 23 6.69 11.80 0.11
N TYR A 24 6.98 10.70 -0.56
CA TYR A 24 6.31 10.32 -1.79
C TYR A 24 4.92 9.78 -1.45
N LEU A 25 3.89 10.38 -2.06
CA LEU A 25 2.57 9.76 -2.08
C LEU A 25 2.61 8.64 -3.11
N PRO A 26 2.55 7.35 -2.72
CA PRO A 26 2.63 6.25 -3.66
C PRO A 26 1.34 6.17 -4.48
N ILE A 27 1.45 6.19 -5.80
CA ILE A 27 0.36 5.96 -6.74
C ILE A 27 0.77 4.82 -7.65
N SER A 28 -0.03 3.75 -7.71
CA SER A 28 0.21 2.61 -8.58
C SER A 28 -0.56 2.73 -9.89
N VAL A 29 -0.07 2.03 -10.89
CA VAL A 29 -0.73 1.94 -12.20
C VAL A 29 -1.74 0.80 -12.19
N TYR A 30 -2.91 1.06 -12.74
CA TYR A 30 -3.93 0.06 -12.97
C TYR A 30 -4.38 0.06 -14.44
N ALA A 31 -4.24 -1.05 -15.13
CA ALA A 31 -4.80 -1.26 -16.47
C ALA A 31 -5.93 -2.29 -16.36
N ALA A 32 -7.17 -1.83 -16.58
CA ALA A 32 -8.35 -2.69 -16.48
C ALA A 32 -8.34 -3.80 -17.51
N ASP A 33 -8.66 -5.02 -17.09
CA ASP A 33 -8.79 -6.18 -17.97
C ASP A 33 -10.23 -6.34 -18.53
N ASP A 34 -11.23 -5.70 -17.90
CA ASP A 34 -12.61 -6.22 -17.94
C ASP A 34 -13.58 -5.47 -18.85
N GLN A 35 -13.19 -4.36 -19.46
CA GLN A 35 -14.20 -3.49 -20.12
C GLN A 35 -14.27 -3.56 -21.64
N GLU A 36 -13.24 -4.03 -22.31
CA GLU A 36 -13.26 -4.43 -23.74
C GLU A 36 -12.01 -5.27 -24.02
N PRO A 37 -12.03 -6.20 -24.99
CA PRO A 37 -10.83 -6.93 -25.34
C PRO A 37 -9.80 -5.95 -25.91
N PHE A 38 -8.92 -5.44 -25.04
CA PHE A 38 -7.78 -4.67 -25.50
C PHE A 38 -7.01 -5.46 -26.56
N PRO A 39 -6.57 -4.81 -27.62
CA PRO A 39 -5.68 -5.43 -28.59
C PRO A 39 -4.47 -6.07 -27.90
N LYS A 40 -4.01 -7.21 -28.40
CA LYS A 40 -2.83 -7.90 -27.85
C LYS A 40 -1.66 -6.90 -27.67
N GLY A 41 -1.12 -6.82 -26.49
CA GLY A 41 -0.03 -5.93 -26.12
C GLY A 41 -0.44 -4.52 -25.67
N ALA A 42 -1.71 -4.15 -25.74
CA ALA A 42 -2.16 -2.84 -25.31
C ALA A 42 -2.04 -2.64 -23.80
N LYS A 43 -2.39 -3.65 -23.00
CA LYS A 43 -2.25 -3.61 -21.53
C LYS A 43 -0.83 -3.26 -21.11
N ALA A 44 0.16 -4.01 -21.58
CA ALA A 44 1.56 -3.75 -21.23
C ALA A 44 2.04 -2.37 -21.70
N LEU A 45 1.55 -1.90 -22.86
CA LEU A 45 1.88 -0.56 -23.33
C LEU A 45 1.25 0.53 -22.48
N ILE A 46 -0.01 0.36 -22.03
CA ILE A 46 -0.69 1.26 -21.10
C ILE A 46 0.08 1.31 -19.78
N GLU A 47 0.36 0.16 -19.17
CA GLU A 47 1.10 0.07 -17.91
C GLU A 47 2.45 0.80 -18.00
N ASN A 48 3.21 0.54 -19.08
CA ASN A 48 4.49 1.20 -19.29
C ASN A 48 4.35 2.73 -19.46
N LYS A 49 3.33 3.19 -20.20
CA LYS A 49 3.08 4.63 -20.41
C LYS A 49 2.65 5.33 -19.13
N LEU A 50 1.75 4.73 -18.36
CA LEU A 50 1.30 5.27 -17.09
C LEU A 50 2.44 5.29 -16.05
N THR A 51 3.26 4.24 -15.99
CA THR A 51 4.46 4.20 -15.15
C THR A 51 5.45 5.31 -15.51
N GLN A 52 5.69 5.52 -16.82
CA GLN A 52 6.53 6.63 -17.29
C GLN A 52 5.91 8.00 -16.92
N LEU A 53 4.58 8.12 -17.00
CA LEU A 53 3.88 9.34 -16.61
C LEU A 53 4.12 9.64 -15.13
N LEU A 54 3.92 8.67 -14.25
CA LEU A 54 4.14 8.85 -12.80
C LEU A 54 5.59 9.22 -12.50
N THR A 55 6.56 8.44 -13.01
CA THR A 55 7.98 8.65 -12.71
C THR A 55 8.51 9.99 -13.22
N ARG A 56 8.07 10.43 -14.41
CA ARG A 56 8.47 11.75 -14.96
C ARG A 56 7.83 12.94 -14.25
N ASN A 57 6.75 12.72 -13.52
CA ASN A 57 6.07 13.75 -12.74
C ASN A 57 6.34 13.61 -11.22
N GLY A 58 7.45 12.96 -10.85
CA GLY A 58 7.98 12.96 -9.49
C GLY A 58 7.30 11.99 -8.53
N ILE A 59 6.51 11.04 -9.05
CA ILE A 59 5.97 9.94 -8.25
C ILE A 59 6.91 8.75 -8.42
N ALA A 60 7.67 8.47 -7.37
CA ALA A 60 8.53 7.29 -7.28
C ALA A 60 8.01 6.39 -6.17
N GLY A 61 7.83 5.11 -6.45
CA GLY A 61 7.41 4.14 -5.46
C GLY A 61 6.25 3.28 -5.95
N ILE A 62 6.16 2.11 -5.37
CA ILE A 62 5.06 1.17 -5.61
C ILE A 62 4.14 1.28 -4.39
N ASP A 63 2.86 1.55 -4.62
CA ASP A 63 1.84 1.40 -3.60
C ASP A 63 1.53 -0.09 -3.44
N TYR A 64 2.13 -0.73 -2.44
CA TYR A 64 1.88 -2.14 -2.14
C TYR A 64 0.43 -2.40 -1.70
N ASN A 65 -0.27 -1.37 -1.25
CA ASN A 65 -1.67 -1.48 -0.82
C ASN A 65 -2.63 -1.40 -2.00
N GLY A 66 -2.18 -0.86 -3.15
CA GLY A 66 -3.04 -0.62 -4.31
C GLY A 66 -4.20 0.33 -4.00
N GLN A 67 -3.98 1.30 -3.12
CA GLN A 67 -4.99 2.24 -2.66
C GLN A 67 -5.20 3.36 -3.68
N PHE A 68 -4.13 4.09 -3.99
CA PHE A 68 -4.18 5.18 -4.96
C PHE A 68 -3.74 4.67 -6.32
N LEU A 69 -4.63 4.78 -7.29
CA LEU A 69 -4.42 4.20 -8.61
C LEU A 69 -4.52 5.28 -9.70
N LEU A 70 -3.62 5.16 -10.69
CA LEU A 70 -3.70 5.86 -11.96
C LEU A 70 -4.16 4.88 -13.03
N THR A 71 -5.22 5.23 -13.75
CA THR A 71 -5.73 4.45 -14.87
C THR A 71 -6.02 5.34 -16.08
N VAL A 72 -6.27 4.70 -17.23
CA VAL A 72 -6.71 5.34 -18.47
C VAL A 72 -7.88 4.58 -19.07
N THR A 73 -8.89 5.33 -19.53
CA THR A 73 -9.94 4.80 -20.40
C THR A 73 -9.78 5.42 -21.79
N THR A 74 -10.17 4.68 -22.83
CA THR A 74 -10.09 5.13 -24.22
C THR A 74 -11.47 5.15 -24.86
N THR A 75 -11.73 6.15 -25.70
CA THR A 75 -12.98 6.27 -26.44
C THR A 75 -12.65 6.58 -27.92
N PRO A 76 -13.00 5.71 -28.87
CA PRO A 76 -12.90 6.03 -30.27
C PRO A 76 -13.74 7.24 -30.65
N LEU A 77 -13.20 8.20 -31.40
CA LEU A 77 -13.91 9.40 -31.89
C LEU A 77 -14.18 9.35 -33.39
N GLU A 78 -13.13 9.12 -34.17
CA GLU A 78 -13.19 9.15 -35.63
C GLU A 78 -12.30 8.03 -36.20
N LYS A 79 -12.78 7.40 -37.26
CA LYS A 79 -12.02 6.35 -37.96
C LYS A 79 -12.10 6.56 -39.46
N ASP A 80 -10.96 6.70 -40.11
CA ASP A 80 -10.83 6.92 -41.55
C ASP A 80 -10.04 5.76 -42.20
N ILE A 81 -10.42 5.39 -43.39
CA ILE A 81 -9.66 4.47 -44.24
C ILE A 81 -8.90 5.28 -45.26
N ILE A 82 -7.57 5.21 -45.23
CA ILE A 82 -6.68 5.87 -46.16
C ILE A 82 -6.33 4.87 -47.27
N PRO A 83 -6.85 5.05 -48.48
CA PRO A 83 -6.53 4.14 -49.60
C PRO A 83 -5.06 4.23 -49.98
N GLY A 84 -4.47 3.09 -50.36
CA GLY A 84 -3.08 2.98 -50.80
C GLY A 84 -2.59 1.52 -50.75
N PRO A 85 -1.45 1.21 -51.35
CA PRO A 85 -0.73 -0.04 -51.16
C PRO A 85 0.37 0.11 -50.08
N PRO A 86 0.20 -0.38 -48.83
CA PRO A 86 -1.02 -0.96 -48.23
C PRO A 86 -2.04 0.09 -47.78
N THR A 87 -3.32 -0.28 -47.77
CA THR A 87 -4.38 0.52 -47.13
C THR A 87 -4.07 0.72 -45.65
N LYS A 88 -4.32 1.94 -45.14
CA LYS A 88 -4.08 2.29 -43.76
C LYS A 88 -5.39 2.73 -43.07
N ILE A 89 -5.48 2.46 -41.80
CA ILE A 89 -6.53 2.95 -40.91
C ILE A 89 -5.94 4.08 -40.09
N SER A 90 -6.66 5.20 -40.04
CA SER A 90 -6.38 6.30 -39.13
C SER A 90 -7.50 6.39 -38.11
N GLU A 91 -7.15 6.38 -36.84
CA GLU A 91 -8.13 6.48 -35.75
C GLU A 91 -7.74 7.60 -34.78
N LYS A 92 -8.71 8.43 -34.46
CA LYS A 92 -8.62 9.45 -33.45
C LYS A 92 -9.36 8.95 -32.23
N MET A 93 -8.70 8.93 -31.08
CA MET A 93 -9.29 8.50 -29.82
C MET A 93 -9.06 9.50 -28.71
N GLU A 94 -10.01 9.59 -27.81
CA GLU A 94 -9.87 10.31 -26.56
C GLU A 94 -9.35 9.36 -25.49
N MET A 95 -8.36 9.80 -24.74
CA MET A 95 -7.81 9.12 -23.57
C MET A 95 -8.13 9.91 -22.33
N ASN A 96 -8.82 9.30 -21.37
CA ASN A 96 -9.17 9.93 -20.10
C ASN A 96 -8.36 9.27 -18.99
N LEU A 97 -7.53 10.06 -18.31
CA LEU A 97 -6.72 9.66 -17.18
C LEU A 97 -7.45 9.98 -15.88
N TYR A 98 -7.34 9.08 -14.90
CA TYR A 98 -7.95 9.23 -13.58
C TYR A 98 -6.96 8.84 -12.49
N ILE A 99 -6.85 9.69 -11.45
CA ILE A 99 -6.25 9.33 -10.17
C ILE A 99 -7.40 9.14 -9.18
N PHE A 100 -7.46 7.97 -8.55
CA PHE A 100 -8.57 7.60 -7.68
C PHE A 100 -8.13 6.71 -6.52
N ASP A 101 -8.96 6.61 -5.49
CA ASP A 101 -8.81 5.69 -4.38
C ASP A 101 -9.70 4.46 -4.62
N ALA A 102 -9.07 3.28 -4.63
CA ALA A 102 -9.75 2.01 -4.89
C ALA A 102 -10.69 1.60 -3.74
N TYR A 103 -10.40 1.99 -2.50
CA TYR A 103 -11.20 1.66 -1.33
C TYR A 103 -12.29 2.70 -1.03
N ALA A 104 -11.93 3.98 -1.10
CA ALA A 104 -12.89 5.06 -0.92
C ALA A 104 -13.81 5.26 -2.14
N LYS A 105 -13.47 4.67 -3.29
CA LYS A 105 -14.17 4.84 -4.59
C LYS A 105 -14.33 6.32 -4.96
N THR A 106 -13.29 7.10 -4.72
CA THR A 106 -13.29 8.56 -4.91
C THR A 106 -12.29 8.92 -6.00
N ILE A 107 -12.71 9.70 -6.99
CA ILE A 107 -11.84 10.25 -8.04
C ILE A 107 -11.29 11.59 -7.54
N PHE A 108 -9.96 11.70 -7.46
CA PHE A 108 -9.27 12.90 -7.01
C PHE A 108 -8.93 13.85 -8.16
N SER A 109 -8.53 13.30 -9.30
CA SER A 109 -8.20 14.10 -10.46
C SER A 109 -8.51 13.36 -11.75
N SER A 110 -8.89 14.12 -12.78
CA SER A 110 -9.09 13.59 -14.13
C SER A 110 -8.57 14.57 -15.18
N THR A 111 -8.11 14.04 -16.31
CA THR A 111 -7.74 14.84 -17.48
C THR A 111 -7.97 14.04 -18.74
N SER A 112 -8.30 14.72 -19.84
CA SER A 112 -8.50 14.10 -21.14
C SER A 112 -7.51 14.62 -22.17
N MET A 113 -7.15 13.77 -23.13
CA MET A 113 -6.34 14.13 -24.28
C MET A 113 -6.78 13.36 -25.51
N THR A 114 -6.58 13.95 -26.67
CA THR A 114 -6.85 13.32 -27.96
C THR A 114 -5.56 12.87 -28.60
N VAL A 115 -5.52 11.62 -29.04
CA VAL A 115 -4.39 11.05 -29.79
C VAL A 115 -4.88 10.50 -31.12
N LYS A 116 -3.98 10.45 -32.10
CA LYS A 116 -4.28 9.90 -33.43
C LYS A 116 -3.31 8.77 -33.75
N GLY A 117 -3.86 7.60 -34.06
CA GLY A 117 -3.12 6.44 -34.52
C GLY A 117 -3.16 6.27 -36.01
N LEU A 118 -2.21 5.52 -36.53
CA LEU A 118 -2.13 5.10 -37.93
C LEU A 118 -1.60 3.66 -37.99
N GLY A 119 -2.28 2.77 -38.70
CA GLY A 119 -1.89 1.37 -38.82
C GLY A 119 -2.51 0.69 -40.03
N GLU A 120 -2.00 -0.47 -40.40
CA GLU A 120 -2.56 -1.32 -41.48
C GLU A 120 -3.74 -2.16 -40.96
N THR A 121 -3.85 -2.30 -39.65
CA THR A 121 -4.96 -2.97 -38.96
C THR A 121 -5.42 -2.12 -37.79
N GLU A 122 -6.64 -2.35 -37.31
CA GLU A 122 -7.19 -1.65 -36.12
C GLU A 122 -6.24 -1.80 -34.91
N ASN A 123 -5.77 -3.02 -34.65
CA ASN A 123 -4.82 -3.27 -33.55
C ASN A 123 -3.53 -2.44 -33.69
N LYS A 124 -2.92 -2.41 -34.90
CA LYS A 124 -1.71 -1.59 -35.14
C LYS A 124 -2.03 -0.10 -35.00
N CYS A 125 -3.20 0.35 -35.43
CA CYS A 125 -3.63 1.72 -35.31
C CYS A 125 -3.82 2.11 -33.84
N TYR A 126 -4.51 1.29 -33.06
CA TYR A 126 -4.71 1.50 -31.63
C TYR A 126 -3.39 1.55 -30.85
N LEU A 127 -2.51 0.56 -31.03
CA LEU A 127 -1.19 0.56 -30.38
C LEU A 127 -0.33 1.77 -30.79
N ASN A 128 -0.43 2.22 -32.04
CA ASN A 128 0.26 3.44 -32.50
C ASN A 128 -0.29 4.67 -31.79
N ALA A 129 -1.61 4.79 -31.61
CA ALA A 129 -2.22 5.88 -30.86
C ALA A 129 -1.77 5.88 -29.38
N LEU A 130 -1.81 4.72 -28.70
CA LEU A 130 -1.29 4.57 -27.33
C LEU A 130 0.18 4.99 -27.22
N SER A 131 1.01 4.61 -28.19
CA SER A 131 2.43 4.97 -28.19
C SER A 131 2.67 6.48 -28.20
N ARG A 132 1.72 7.25 -28.74
CA ARG A 132 1.76 8.72 -28.84
C ARG A 132 1.21 9.42 -27.62
N MET A 133 0.68 8.70 -26.63
CA MET A 133 0.22 9.28 -25.37
C MET A 133 1.36 10.09 -24.75
N PRO A 134 1.18 11.40 -24.51
CA PRO A 134 2.18 12.22 -23.84
C PRO A 134 2.29 11.78 -22.37
N VAL A 135 3.50 11.60 -21.89
CA VAL A 135 3.79 11.21 -20.50
C VAL A 135 4.30 12.40 -19.67
N GLN A 136 4.57 13.53 -20.34
CA GLN A 136 5.02 14.75 -19.71
C GLN A 136 4.53 15.96 -20.52
N SER A 137 3.78 16.82 -19.87
CA SER A 137 3.30 18.11 -20.39
C SER A 137 2.82 18.98 -19.22
N PRO A 138 2.67 20.29 -19.36
CA PRO A 138 2.09 21.14 -18.30
C PRO A 138 0.71 20.64 -17.82
N GLN A 139 -0.12 20.13 -18.72
CA GLN A 139 -1.42 19.55 -18.39
C GLN A 139 -1.28 18.28 -17.53
N ILE A 140 -0.37 17.39 -17.87
CA ILE A 140 -0.11 16.16 -17.11
C ILE A 140 0.49 16.49 -15.74
N ALA A 141 1.45 17.42 -15.69
CA ALA A 141 2.03 17.84 -14.41
C ALA A 141 0.97 18.42 -13.46
N LYS A 142 0.08 19.28 -13.99
CA LYS A 142 -1.04 19.84 -13.24
C LYS A 142 -2.00 18.74 -12.75
N PHE A 143 -2.38 17.82 -13.61
CA PHE A 143 -3.24 16.68 -13.30
C PHE A 143 -2.70 15.84 -12.13
N VAL A 144 -1.41 15.49 -12.17
CA VAL A 144 -0.76 14.71 -11.12
C VAL A 144 -0.69 15.49 -9.81
N GLU A 145 -0.32 16.78 -9.86
CA GLU A 145 -0.21 17.62 -8.67
C GLU A 145 -1.57 17.86 -8.00
N GLU A 146 -2.62 18.15 -8.79
CA GLU A 146 -3.99 18.27 -8.29
C GLU A 146 -4.48 16.96 -7.65
N GLY A 147 -4.13 15.81 -8.25
CA GLY A 147 -4.46 14.49 -7.69
C GLY A 147 -3.84 14.30 -6.32
N LYS A 148 -2.55 14.60 -6.18
CA LYS A 148 -1.83 14.51 -4.89
C LYS A 148 -2.42 15.42 -3.82
N GLN A 149 -2.68 16.68 -4.17
CA GLN A 149 -3.25 17.66 -3.25
C GLN A 149 -4.62 17.23 -2.74
N LYS A 150 -5.52 16.80 -3.64
CA LYS A 150 -6.85 16.34 -3.27
C LYS A 150 -6.86 15.06 -2.45
N ILE A 151 -5.91 14.15 -2.66
CA ILE A 151 -5.73 12.98 -1.79
C ILE A 151 -5.41 13.45 -0.38
N ILE A 152 -4.45 14.35 -0.21
CA ILE A 152 -4.06 14.87 1.11
C ILE A 152 -5.23 15.58 1.77
N GLU A 153 -5.90 16.49 1.06
CA GLU A 153 -7.08 17.23 1.57
C GLU A 153 -8.20 16.28 2.02
N TYR A 154 -8.47 15.23 1.25
CA TYR A 154 -9.48 14.23 1.60
C TYR A 154 -9.13 13.52 2.92
N TYR A 155 -7.91 13.02 3.06
CA TYR A 155 -7.49 12.33 4.27
C TYR A 155 -7.25 13.28 5.45
N ASP A 156 -7.00 14.56 5.22
CA ASP A 156 -7.02 15.60 6.24
C ASP A 156 -8.43 15.92 6.76
N HIS A 157 -9.45 15.66 5.95
CA HIS A 157 -10.85 15.79 6.36
C HIS A 157 -11.36 14.51 7.03
N GLU A 158 -11.15 13.35 6.43
CA GLU A 158 -11.71 12.06 6.86
C GLU A 158 -10.89 11.34 7.94
N GLY A 159 -9.62 11.71 8.13
CA GLY A 159 -8.68 10.95 8.96
C GLY A 159 -9.12 10.76 10.41
N GLU A 160 -9.71 11.77 11.04
CA GLU A 160 -10.23 11.64 12.42
C GLU A 160 -11.38 10.62 12.49
N ALA A 161 -12.29 10.64 11.52
CA ALA A 161 -13.40 9.70 11.46
C ALA A 161 -12.91 8.25 11.23
N LEU A 162 -11.91 8.06 10.37
CA LEU A 162 -11.29 6.77 10.13
C LEU A 162 -10.59 6.22 11.38
N ILE A 163 -9.86 7.06 12.12
CA ILE A 163 -9.23 6.67 13.39
C ILE A 163 -10.28 6.25 14.42
N LYS A 164 -11.34 7.03 14.60
CA LYS A 164 -12.45 6.68 15.52
C LYS A 164 -13.12 5.36 15.13
N LYS A 165 -13.34 5.15 13.82
CA LYS A 165 -13.88 3.89 13.31
C LYS A 165 -12.95 2.71 13.64
N ALA A 166 -11.66 2.86 13.43
CA ALA A 166 -10.68 1.83 13.76
C ALA A 166 -10.66 1.50 15.26
N GLN A 167 -10.70 2.51 16.11
CA GLN A 167 -10.78 2.31 17.58
C GLN A 167 -12.07 1.58 17.99
N TYR A 168 -13.19 1.92 17.37
CA TYR A 168 -14.45 1.21 17.60
C TYR A 168 -14.35 -0.26 17.17
N LEU A 169 -13.85 -0.55 15.98
CA LEU A 169 -13.64 -1.92 15.48
C LEU A 169 -12.70 -2.72 16.39
N SER A 170 -11.64 -2.10 16.86
CA SER A 170 -10.72 -2.72 17.83
C SER A 170 -11.44 -3.10 19.13
N SER A 171 -12.35 -2.25 19.65
CA SER A 171 -13.15 -2.57 20.82
C SER A 171 -14.07 -3.78 20.61
N MET A 172 -14.46 -4.03 19.36
CA MET A 172 -15.25 -5.19 18.94
C MET A 172 -14.37 -6.40 18.58
N LYS A 173 -13.05 -6.32 18.81
CA LYS A 173 -12.05 -7.35 18.45
C LYS A 173 -11.92 -7.60 16.96
N GLN A 174 -12.36 -6.67 16.11
CA GLN A 174 -12.18 -6.69 14.66
C GLN A 174 -10.86 -6.01 14.30
N TYR A 175 -9.76 -6.57 14.78
CA TYR A 175 -8.45 -5.90 14.76
C TYR A 175 -7.88 -5.71 13.34
N GLU A 176 -8.05 -6.70 12.47
CA GLU A 176 -7.52 -6.65 11.10
C GLU A 176 -8.20 -5.53 10.30
N GLU A 177 -9.53 -5.43 10.43
CA GLU A 177 -10.30 -4.34 9.83
C GLU A 177 -9.93 -2.99 10.45
N ALA A 178 -9.73 -2.93 11.77
CA ALA A 178 -9.30 -1.73 12.46
C ALA A 178 -7.93 -1.24 11.96
N ILE A 179 -6.95 -2.12 11.82
CA ILE A 179 -5.61 -1.83 11.28
C ILE A 179 -5.73 -1.34 9.83
N PHE A 180 -6.59 -1.96 9.01
CA PHE A 180 -6.82 -1.53 7.65
C PHE A 180 -7.26 -0.06 7.58
N TYR A 181 -8.24 0.38 8.38
CA TYR A 181 -8.71 1.77 8.34
C TYR A 181 -7.67 2.81 8.74
N VAL A 182 -6.81 2.53 9.70
CA VAL A 182 -5.70 3.46 10.03
C VAL A 182 -4.60 3.43 8.98
N ALA A 183 -4.39 2.30 8.31
CA ALA A 183 -3.41 2.16 7.23
C ALA A 183 -3.81 2.90 5.94
N LEU A 184 -5.09 3.26 5.77
CA LEU A 184 -5.55 4.08 4.64
C LEU A 184 -5.05 5.53 4.72
N ILE A 185 -4.68 6.04 5.90
CA ILE A 185 -4.28 7.43 6.08
C ILE A 185 -2.85 7.62 5.58
N PRO A 186 -2.62 8.38 4.50
CA PRO A 186 -1.31 8.54 3.92
C PRO A 186 -0.37 9.37 4.82
N GLN A 187 0.92 9.13 4.67
CA GLN A 187 1.96 9.78 5.48
C GLN A 187 1.94 11.32 5.41
N GLN A 188 1.41 11.88 4.32
CA GLN A 188 1.30 13.31 4.09
C GLN A 188 0.12 13.96 4.81
N SER A 189 -0.84 13.16 5.30
CA SER A 189 -1.97 13.70 6.06
C SER A 189 -1.53 14.18 7.44
N LYS A 190 -2.11 15.29 7.90
CA LYS A 190 -1.95 15.79 9.28
C LYS A 190 -2.38 14.80 10.36
N HIS A 191 -3.16 13.79 9.98
CA HIS A 191 -3.65 12.74 10.89
C HIS A 191 -2.74 11.50 10.93
N TYR A 192 -1.65 11.47 10.13
CA TYR A 192 -0.78 10.29 10.03
C TYR A 192 -0.21 9.83 11.37
N ASP A 193 0.36 10.74 12.16
CA ASP A 193 0.95 10.39 13.46
C ASP A 193 -0.08 9.84 14.43
N ALA A 194 -1.30 10.41 14.43
CA ALA A 194 -2.40 9.92 15.24
C ALA A 194 -2.88 8.54 14.76
N ALA A 195 -2.93 8.32 13.45
CA ALA A 195 -3.27 7.03 12.85
C ALA A 195 -2.21 5.97 13.18
N LEU A 196 -0.93 6.31 13.07
CA LEU A 196 0.18 5.42 13.42
C LEU A 196 0.13 5.02 14.90
N LYS A 197 -0.13 5.98 15.80
CA LYS A 197 -0.30 5.71 17.23
C LYS A 197 -1.49 4.78 17.48
N ALA A 198 -2.65 5.09 16.90
CA ALA A 198 -3.83 4.24 17.04
C ALA A 198 -3.58 2.83 16.47
N GLY A 199 -2.89 2.72 15.34
CA GLY A 199 -2.49 1.44 14.76
C GLY A 199 -1.63 0.60 15.71
N LYS A 200 -0.63 1.20 16.37
CA LYS A 200 0.21 0.51 17.36
C LYS A 200 -0.60 0.01 18.54
N ASP A 201 -1.53 0.83 19.07
CA ASP A 201 -2.40 0.44 20.18
C ASP A 201 -3.32 -0.72 19.77
N ILE A 202 -3.87 -0.68 18.55
CA ILE A 202 -4.71 -1.74 17.99
C ILE A 202 -3.91 -3.03 17.76
N TYR A 203 -2.71 -2.91 17.21
CA TYR A 203 -1.81 -4.05 17.00
C TYR A 203 -1.41 -4.71 18.33
N GLN A 204 -1.11 -3.91 19.36
CA GLN A 204 -0.85 -4.45 20.70
C GLN A 204 -2.07 -5.21 21.24
N ALA A 205 -3.27 -4.67 21.08
CA ALA A 205 -4.49 -5.37 21.48
C ALA A 205 -4.73 -6.66 20.68
N TYR A 206 -4.37 -6.67 19.40
CA TYR A 206 -4.44 -7.85 18.54
C TYR A 206 -3.51 -8.96 19.02
N ILE A 207 -2.22 -8.66 19.24
CA ILE A 207 -1.25 -9.68 19.68
C ILE A 207 -1.54 -10.15 21.11
N ASP A 208 -2.04 -9.27 21.99
CA ASP A 208 -2.48 -9.64 23.33
C ASP A 208 -3.67 -10.61 23.30
N ASN A 209 -4.66 -10.35 22.42
CA ASN A 209 -5.78 -11.26 22.23
C ASN A 209 -5.35 -12.61 21.66
N GLN A 210 -4.49 -12.59 20.61
CA GLN A 210 -3.93 -13.82 20.02
C GLN A 210 -3.14 -14.62 21.06
N CYS A 211 -2.37 -13.94 21.90
CA CYS A 211 -1.62 -14.56 22.97
C CYS A 211 -2.54 -15.31 23.95
N GLN A 212 -3.62 -14.68 24.43
CA GLN A 212 -4.57 -15.32 25.34
C GLN A 212 -5.25 -16.54 24.73
N VAL A 213 -5.66 -16.45 23.45
CA VAL A 213 -6.28 -17.57 22.75
C VAL A 213 -5.29 -18.72 22.60
N ASN A 214 -4.07 -18.45 22.10
CA ASN A 214 -3.06 -19.48 21.92
C ASN A 214 -2.60 -20.11 23.23
N LEU A 215 -2.43 -19.31 24.29
CA LEU A 215 -2.06 -19.82 25.60
C LEU A 215 -3.15 -20.75 26.18
N ALA A 216 -4.42 -20.37 26.04
CA ALA A 216 -5.53 -21.22 26.47
C ALA A 216 -5.55 -22.57 25.72
N GLN A 217 -5.32 -22.55 24.40
CA GLN A 217 -5.24 -23.77 23.59
C GLN A 217 -4.02 -24.62 23.96
N ALA A 218 -2.86 -24.00 24.16
CA ALA A 218 -1.65 -24.70 24.59
C ALA A 218 -1.86 -25.40 25.95
N ARG A 219 -2.48 -24.70 26.91
CA ARG A 219 -2.83 -25.28 28.22
C ARG A 219 -3.79 -26.46 28.09
N ALA A 220 -4.81 -26.33 27.24
CA ALA A 220 -5.78 -27.40 26.99
C ALA A 220 -5.12 -28.62 26.34
N ALA A 221 -4.26 -28.44 25.33
CA ALA A 221 -3.53 -29.50 24.67
C ALA A 221 -2.60 -30.24 25.65
N TRP A 222 -1.86 -29.51 26.48
CA TRP A 222 -0.99 -30.08 27.51
C TRP A 222 -1.77 -30.83 28.58
N ALA A 223 -2.90 -30.27 29.04
CA ALA A 223 -3.74 -30.91 30.07
C ALA A 223 -4.38 -32.21 29.58
N ALA A 224 -4.68 -32.32 28.28
CA ALA A 224 -5.27 -33.53 27.69
C ALA A 224 -4.27 -34.72 27.71
N GLN A 225 -3.00 -34.46 27.43
CA GLN A 225 -1.95 -35.48 27.40
C GLN A 225 -0.62 -34.90 27.89
N GLN A 226 -0.16 -35.30 29.09
CA GLN A 226 1.10 -34.82 29.69
C GLN A 226 2.27 -35.71 29.30
N ASN A 227 2.49 -35.89 27.98
CA ASN A 227 3.55 -36.66 27.36
C ASN A 227 4.15 -35.94 26.15
N ALA A 228 5.00 -36.57 25.37
CA ALA A 228 5.62 -35.97 24.19
C ALA A 228 4.62 -35.50 23.13
N ASP A 229 3.51 -36.22 22.91
CA ASP A 229 2.48 -35.84 21.94
C ASP A 229 1.71 -34.59 22.39
N GLY A 230 1.34 -34.52 23.67
CA GLY A 230 0.71 -33.31 24.24
C GLY A 230 1.66 -32.11 24.27
N ALA A 231 2.96 -32.33 24.48
CA ALA A 231 3.97 -31.28 24.36
C ALA A 231 4.07 -30.74 22.93
N ALA A 232 4.07 -31.62 21.92
CA ALA A 232 4.09 -31.24 20.51
C ALA A 232 2.84 -30.42 20.15
N ALA A 233 1.64 -30.87 20.53
CA ALA A 233 0.40 -30.16 20.31
C ALA A 233 0.36 -28.79 21.01
N ALA A 234 0.85 -28.68 22.24
CA ALA A 234 0.98 -27.39 22.94
C ALA A 234 1.97 -26.45 22.22
N GLY A 235 3.07 -26.99 21.69
CA GLY A 235 4.09 -26.26 20.95
C GLY A 235 3.54 -25.57 19.69
N GLU A 236 2.57 -26.17 18.99
CA GLU A 236 1.92 -25.57 17.82
C GLU A 236 1.24 -24.25 18.17
N TYR A 237 0.62 -24.14 19.33
CA TYR A 237 0.01 -22.89 19.79
C TYR A 237 1.05 -21.91 20.35
N LEU A 238 1.99 -22.40 21.14
CA LEU A 238 3.06 -21.57 21.74
C LEU A 238 3.91 -20.87 20.68
N THR A 239 4.12 -21.47 19.51
CA THR A 239 4.90 -20.87 18.41
C THR A 239 4.28 -19.57 17.87
N ASN A 240 2.98 -19.35 18.09
CA ASN A 240 2.25 -18.16 17.62
C ASN A 240 2.25 -17.02 18.64
N ILE A 241 2.82 -17.22 19.83
CA ILE A 241 2.87 -16.20 20.88
C ILE A 241 4.11 -15.33 20.67
N LEU A 242 3.89 -14.02 20.54
CA LEU A 242 4.97 -13.05 20.34
C LEU A 242 5.54 -12.58 21.68
N PRO A 243 6.85 -12.28 21.76
CA PRO A 243 7.50 -11.85 23.00
C PRO A 243 6.94 -10.57 23.62
N ASP A 244 6.39 -9.66 22.82
CA ASP A 244 5.82 -8.40 23.27
C ASP A 244 4.32 -8.47 23.64
N ALA A 245 3.72 -9.65 23.55
CA ALA A 245 2.37 -9.88 24.04
C ALA A 245 2.32 -9.99 25.57
N LYS A 246 1.28 -9.43 26.18
CA LYS A 246 1.14 -9.37 27.65
C LYS A 246 1.20 -10.73 28.34
N CYS A 247 0.68 -11.77 27.71
CA CYS A 247 0.68 -13.12 28.32
C CYS A 247 1.96 -13.93 28.05
N TYR A 248 2.97 -13.33 27.41
CA TYR A 248 4.21 -14.05 27.07
C TYR A 248 4.90 -14.65 28.30
N GLY A 249 4.92 -13.94 29.44
CA GLY A 249 5.47 -14.47 30.69
C GLY A 249 4.80 -15.76 31.13
N GLU A 250 3.46 -15.80 31.10
CA GLU A 250 2.68 -17.00 31.43
C GLU A 250 2.92 -18.15 30.42
N ALA A 251 3.09 -17.81 29.14
CA ALA A 251 3.42 -18.79 28.11
C ALA A 251 4.82 -19.41 28.33
N MET A 252 5.79 -18.60 28.78
CA MET A 252 7.11 -19.06 29.17
C MET A 252 7.10 -19.97 30.39
N GLU A 253 6.21 -19.72 31.36
CA GLU A 253 6.02 -20.61 32.51
C GLU A 253 5.48 -21.97 32.06
N LEU A 254 4.44 -22.00 31.21
CA LEU A 254 3.92 -23.25 30.65
C LEU A 254 5.00 -24.00 29.83
N TYR A 255 5.76 -23.27 29.00
CA TYR A 255 6.88 -23.86 28.24
C TYR A 255 7.88 -24.54 29.16
N LYS A 256 8.30 -23.89 30.24
CA LYS A 256 9.24 -24.48 31.23
C LYS A 256 8.65 -25.70 31.94
N GLU A 257 7.37 -25.66 32.27
CA GLU A 257 6.67 -26.82 32.88
C GLU A 257 6.70 -28.03 31.94
N ILE A 258 6.29 -27.82 30.68
CA ILE A 258 6.29 -28.90 29.67
C ILE A 258 7.71 -29.44 29.45
N LYS A 259 8.69 -28.56 29.23
CA LYS A 259 10.08 -28.93 28.98
C LYS A 259 10.68 -29.71 30.15
N GLY A 260 10.35 -29.36 31.39
CA GLY A 260 10.78 -30.06 32.60
C GLY A 260 10.20 -31.47 32.73
N LYS A 261 9.03 -31.75 32.12
CA LYS A 261 8.42 -33.11 32.16
C LYS A 261 8.86 -34.00 30.99
N VAL A 262 8.99 -33.47 29.78
CA VAL A 262 9.34 -34.28 28.59
C VAL A 262 10.83 -34.24 28.23
N LEU A 263 11.59 -33.41 28.91
CA LEU A 263 13.06 -33.27 28.77
C LEU A 263 13.51 -33.14 27.30
N ASP A 264 14.46 -33.97 26.87
CA ASP A 264 15.06 -33.91 25.52
C ASP A 264 14.15 -34.44 24.40
N ASP A 265 13.01 -35.03 24.73
CA ASP A 265 12.04 -35.51 23.74
C ASP A 265 11.31 -34.37 23.02
N TRP A 266 11.41 -33.14 23.55
CA TRP A 266 10.78 -31.96 22.95
C TRP A 266 11.82 -30.94 22.47
N LYS A 267 11.95 -30.80 21.15
CA LYS A 267 12.88 -29.86 20.49
C LYS A 267 12.36 -28.47 20.31
N PHE A 268 11.12 -28.19 20.73
CA PHE A 268 10.49 -26.85 20.55
C PHE A 268 11.17 -25.81 21.43
N GLU A 269 11.29 -24.59 20.85
CA GLU A 269 11.76 -23.41 21.58
C GLU A 269 10.81 -22.22 21.33
N MET A 270 10.56 -21.44 22.38
CA MET A 270 9.76 -20.22 22.31
C MET A 270 10.49 -19.16 21.50
N LYS A 271 9.72 -18.34 20.76
CA LYS A 271 10.27 -17.13 20.13
C LYS A 271 10.85 -16.21 21.19
N MET A 272 12.07 -15.77 20.95
CA MET A 272 12.77 -14.81 21.80
C MET A 272 13.00 -13.53 21.02
N TYR A 273 13.20 -12.42 21.73
CA TYR A 273 13.71 -11.21 21.08
C TYR A 273 15.08 -11.49 20.49
N GLN A 274 15.28 -11.06 19.24
CA GLN A 274 16.60 -11.07 18.62
C GLN A 274 17.27 -9.72 18.90
N ASP A 275 18.48 -9.76 19.45
CA ASP A 275 19.27 -8.55 19.70
C ASP A 275 19.59 -7.82 18.39
N GLY A 276 19.47 -6.49 18.41
CA GLY A 276 19.80 -5.63 17.27
C GLY A 276 18.71 -5.43 16.22
N ILE A 277 17.49 -5.93 16.45
CA ILE A 277 16.36 -5.70 15.55
C ILE A 277 15.55 -4.49 16.04
N ASP A 278 15.22 -3.58 15.09
CA ASP A 278 14.29 -2.47 15.34
C ASP A 278 12.84 -3.01 15.44
N LEU A 279 12.40 -3.23 16.67
CA LEU A 279 11.05 -3.72 16.99
C LEU A 279 9.96 -2.75 16.49
N GLU A 280 10.24 -1.46 16.47
CA GLU A 280 9.30 -0.45 16.01
C GLU A 280 9.04 -0.58 14.50
N SER A 281 10.10 -0.74 13.72
CA SER A 281 9.99 -1.00 12.27
C SER A 281 9.25 -2.29 11.99
N GLN A 282 9.54 -3.36 12.73
CA GLN A 282 8.84 -4.64 12.57
C GLN A 282 7.33 -4.56 12.87
N ARG A 283 6.94 -3.81 13.90
CA ARG A 283 5.52 -3.58 14.22
C ARG A 283 4.80 -2.81 13.12
N ILE A 284 5.43 -1.79 12.59
CA ILE A 284 4.88 -1.01 11.46
C ILE A 284 4.71 -1.90 10.23
N ASP A 285 5.69 -2.73 9.91
CA ASP A 285 5.62 -3.66 8.78
C ASP A 285 4.56 -4.76 8.98
N ALA A 286 4.43 -5.29 10.19
CA ALA A 286 3.38 -6.26 10.52
C ALA A 286 1.98 -5.64 10.38
N MET A 287 1.77 -4.43 10.90
CA MET A 287 0.51 -3.71 10.73
C MET A 287 0.20 -3.46 9.26
N ARG A 288 1.20 -3.04 8.46
CA ARG A 288 1.03 -2.85 7.02
C ARG A 288 0.62 -4.14 6.33
N GLN A 289 1.28 -5.27 6.63
CA GLN A 289 0.96 -6.57 6.05
C GLN A 289 -0.46 -7.03 6.40
N ILE A 290 -0.89 -6.83 7.63
CA ILE A 290 -2.26 -7.15 8.09
C ILE A 290 -3.27 -6.29 7.33
N GLY A 291 -3.06 -4.97 7.26
CA GLY A 291 -3.94 -4.05 6.54
C GLY A 291 -4.05 -4.38 5.04
N VAL A 292 -2.92 -4.68 4.39
CA VAL A 292 -2.87 -5.12 2.98
C VAL A 292 -3.61 -6.44 2.79
N ALA A 293 -3.37 -7.42 3.65
CA ALA A 293 -4.03 -8.72 3.57
C ALA A 293 -5.55 -8.56 3.71
N TYR A 294 -6.02 -7.79 4.69
CA TYR A 294 -7.43 -7.50 4.87
C TYR A 294 -8.02 -6.79 3.64
N GLY A 295 -7.39 -5.71 3.15
CA GLY A 295 -7.82 -5.00 1.95
C GLY A 295 -7.90 -5.91 0.72
N ASN A 296 -6.95 -6.84 0.57
CA ASN A 296 -6.91 -7.79 -0.54
C ASN A 296 -8.04 -8.83 -0.54
N HIS A 297 -8.59 -9.14 0.63
CA HIS A 297 -9.69 -10.10 0.78
C HIS A 297 -11.08 -9.43 0.75
N GLN A 298 -11.16 -8.11 0.60
CA GLN A 298 -12.45 -7.44 0.45
C GLN A 298 -13.10 -7.83 -0.88
N PRO A 299 -14.39 -8.18 -0.89
CA PRO A 299 -15.12 -8.60 -2.12
C PRO A 299 -15.24 -7.49 -3.17
N ASN A 300 -14.90 -6.25 -2.83
CA ASN A 300 -14.93 -5.08 -3.72
C ASN A 300 -13.56 -4.73 -4.32
N LYS A 301 -12.56 -5.60 -4.20
CA LYS A 301 -11.22 -5.35 -4.77
C LYS A 301 -11.16 -5.50 -6.29
N GLU A 302 -12.17 -6.08 -6.91
CA GLU A 302 -12.39 -5.84 -8.33
C GLU A 302 -12.62 -4.33 -8.46
N VAL A 303 -11.57 -3.65 -8.94
CA VAL A 303 -11.64 -2.22 -9.25
C VAL A 303 -12.69 -2.11 -10.33
N ASN A 304 -13.95 -1.97 -9.90
CA ASN A 304 -15.06 -1.82 -10.80
C ASN A 304 -14.94 -0.41 -11.40
N ILE A 305 -14.35 -0.34 -12.60
CA ILE A 305 -14.20 0.91 -13.34
C ILE A 305 -15.57 1.46 -13.76
N GLU A 306 -16.66 0.73 -13.56
CA GLU A 306 -18.02 1.25 -13.83
C GLU A 306 -18.26 2.60 -13.15
N PHE A 307 -17.73 2.83 -11.93
CA PHE A 307 -17.88 4.15 -11.30
C PHE A 307 -17.16 5.27 -12.07
N LEU A 308 -16.09 4.98 -12.82
CA LEU A 308 -15.40 5.96 -13.67
C LEU A 308 -16.25 6.33 -14.91
N HIS A 309 -17.12 5.43 -15.37
CA HIS A 309 -18.04 5.73 -16.45
C HIS A 309 -19.22 6.59 -15.98
N HIS A 310 -19.68 6.44 -14.74
CA HIS A 310 -20.76 7.25 -14.17
C HIS A 310 -20.33 8.67 -13.79
N ALA A 311 -19.04 8.90 -13.55
CA ALA A 311 -18.48 10.24 -13.27
C ALA A 311 -18.42 11.17 -14.50
N ARG A 312 -18.89 10.71 -15.66
CA ARG A 312 -18.94 11.50 -16.92
C ARG A 312 -20.19 12.38 -17.09
N TYR A 313 -21.18 12.30 -16.19
CA TYR A 313 -22.45 13.02 -16.33
C TYR A 313 -22.68 13.94 -15.11
#